data_accd87f00c076d68d5c7bcf265a8af3c
#
_entry.id   accd87f00c076d68d5c7bcf265a8af3c
#
_cell.length_a   1.000
_cell.length_b   1.000
_cell.length_c   1.000
_cell.angle_alpha   90.00
_cell.angle_beta   90.00
_cell.angle_gamma   90.00
#
_symmetry.space_group_name_H-M   'P 1'
#
loop_
_entity.id
_entity.type
_entity.pdbx_description
1 polymer ?
#
loop_
_entity_poly.entity_id
_entity_poly.type
_entity_poly.pdbx_seq_one_letter_code
_entity_poly.pdbx_strand_id
1 'polypeptide(L)'
;VAETAQALGYEKVVFLDDAVKDEAVIGMCCDYEIRHREYPVAVAAFGNNKMRLYWTDKLLEEGYEVPAIVHPSAVVSPSAVLEPGCFVMQRAVVNTNTRIGRAVLVNSGAIVDHNSVVCAGAHVGLGSVVKSDCTIESGRKVEAGEVIFSTRRKIEGVDSRSLEDAVYAFGFGQQCSY
;
A
#
# COMPACT_ATOMS: atom_id res chain seq x y z
N VAL A 1 1.23 -3.65 -12.60
CA VAL A 1 0.49 -2.39 -12.34
C VAL A 1 -0.46 -2.09 -13.48
N ALA A 2 0.01 -2.08 -14.76
CA ALA A 2 -0.84 -1.75 -15.91
C ALA A 2 -2.09 -2.64 -16.01
N GLU A 3 -1.94 -3.95 -15.96
CA GLU A 3 -3.07 -4.90 -15.97
C GLU A 3 -4.04 -4.64 -14.80
N THR A 4 -3.52 -4.24 -13.63
CA THR A 4 -4.35 -3.86 -12.48
C THR A 4 -5.14 -2.59 -12.77
N ALA A 5 -4.51 -1.58 -13.37
CA ALA A 5 -5.18 -0.34 -13.78
C ALA A 5 -6.30 -0.63 -14.80
N GLN A 6 -6.04 -1.48 -15.79
CA GLN A 6 -7.05 -1.92 -16.75
C GLN A 6 -8.22 -2.65 -16.06
N ALA A 7 -7.92 -3.53 -15.09
CA ALA A 7 -8.95 -4.22 -14.31
C ALA A 7 -9.79 -3.28 -13.42
N LEU A 8 -9.28 -2.09 -13.12
CA LEU A 8 -9.98 -1.02 -12.41
C LEU A 8 -10.79 -0.09 -13.35
N GLY A 9 -10.79 -0.36 -14.67
CA GLY A 9 -11.56 0.39 -15.65
C GLY A 9 -10.81 1.54 -16.34
N TYR A 10 -9.50 1.67 -16.15
CA TYR A 10 -8.70 2.60 -16.95
C TYR A 10 -8.54 2.04 -18.38
N GLU A 11 -9.31 2.56 -19.33
CA GLU A 11 -9.36 2.05 -20.71
C GLU A 11 -8.04 2.26 -21.46
N LYS A 12 -7.39 3.40 -21.25
CA LYS A 12 -6.14 3.76 -21.91
C LYS A 12 -5.02 3.90 -20.87
N VAL A 13 -4.07 2.97 -20.90
CA VAL A 13 -2.87 2.99 -20.06
C VAL A 13 -1.66 3.19 -20.96
N VAL A 14 -0.91 4.26 -20.70
CA VAL A 14 0.32 4.63 -21.43
C VAL A 14 1.47 4.77 -20.45
N PHE A 15 2.70 4.81 -20.95
CA PHE A 15 3.89 4.88 -20.13
C PHE A 15 4.77 6.07 -20.52
N LEU A 16 5.45 6.60 -19.52
CA LEU A 16 6.68 7.37 -19.70
C LEU A 16 7.83 6.50 -19.21
N ASP A 17 8.83 6.26 -20.06
CA ASP A 17 9.96 5.38 -19.73
C ASP A 17 11.22 5.86 -20.47
N ASP A 18 12.35 5.95 -19.75
CA ASP A 18 13.61 6.46 -20.29
C ASP A 18 14.39 5.39 -21.06
N ALA A 19 14.07 4.11 -20.89
CA ALA A 19 14.82 2.98 -21.42
C ALA A 19 14.04 2.13 -22.44
N VAL A 20 12.75 1.91 -22.17
CA VAL A 20 11.89 1.04 -22.98
C VAL A 20 11.32 1.81 -24.17
N LYS A 21 11.33 1.18 -25.34
CA LYS A 21 10.67 1.69 -26.56
C LYS A 21 9.61 0.69 -26.96
N ASP A 22 8.37 1.03 -26.67
CA ASP A 22 7.17 0.25 -26.97
C ASP A 22 6.09 1.19 -27.49
N GLU A 23 5.09 0.69 -28.20
CA GLU A 23 3.99 1.51 -28.74
C GLU A 23 3.18 2.21 -27.64
N ALA A 24 3.14 1.65 -26.44
CA ALA A 24 2.48 2.26 -25.29
C ALA A 24 3.33 3.31 -24.57
N VAL A 25 4.63 3.47 -24.92
CA VAL A 25 5.52 4.48 -24.36
C VAL A 25 5.40 5.76 -25.19
N ILE A 26 4.86 6.81 -24.58
CA ILE A 26 4.53 8.09 -25.24
C ILE A 26 5.54 9.20 -24.97
N GLY A 27 6.61 8.92 -24.24
CA GLY A 27 7.67 9.88 -23.92
C GLY A 27 8.61 9.40 -22.82
N MET A 28 9.53 10.26 -22.43
CA MET A 28 10.47 10.06 -21.33
C MET A 28 9.83 10.44 -19.99
N CYS A 29 10.40 9.99 -18.88
CA CYS A 29 9.89 10.35 -17.54
C CYS A 29 9.84 11.87 -17.33
N CYS A 30 10.80 12.64 -17.87
CA CYS A 30 10.80 14.11 -17.76
C CYS A 30 9.63 14.80 -18.49
N ASP A 31 8.95 14.10 -19.40
CA ASP A 31 7.82 14.68 -20.15
C ASP A 31 6.52 14.75 -19.30
N TYR A 32 6.55 14.32 -18.03
CA TYR A 32 5.36 14.29 -17.17
C TYR A 32 4.69 15.67 -17.06
N GLU A 33 5.43 16.77 -16.99
CA GLU A 33 4.90 18.14 -16.89
C GLU A 33 4.03 18.52 -18.10
N ILE A 34 4.44 18.11 -19.31
CA ILE A 34 3.68 18.43 -20.53
C ILE A 34 2.53 17.47 -20.81
N ARG A 35 2.53 16.30 -20.18
CA ARG A 35 1.49 15.26 -20.35
C ARG A 35 0.29 15.40 -19.42
N HIS A 36 0.39 16.20 -18.36
CA HIS A 36 -0.66 16.34 -17.34
C HIS A 36 -2.03 16.70 -17.94
N ARG A 37 -2.08 17.59 -18.95
CA ARG A 37 -3.36 18.01 -19.57
C ARG A 37 -4.06 16.88 -20.32
N GLU A 38 -3.30 15.98 -20.94
CA GLU A 38 -3.84 14.84 -21.71
C GLU A 38 -4.12 13.63 -20.83
N TYR A 39 -3.28 13.42 -19.80
CA TYR A 39 -3.32 12.29 -18.89
C TYR A 39 -3.31 12.79 -17.43
N PRO A 40 -4.45 13.24 -16.88
CA PRO A 40 -4.48 13.86 -15.54
C PRO A 40 -4.27 12.89 -14.40
N VAL A 41 -4.36 11.59 -14.63
CA VAL A 41 -4.17 10.52 -13.64
C VAL A 41 -2.86 9.80 -13.93
N ALA A 42 -1.97 9.71 -12.94
CA ALA A 42 -0.69 9.02 -13.09
C ALA A 42 -0.25 8.32 -11.81
N VAL A 43 0.58 7.29 -11.94
CA VAL A 43 1.20 6.58 -10.82
C VAL A 43 2.65 6.22 -11.14
N ALA A 44 3.50 6.22 -10.13
CA ALA A 44 4.92 5.93 -10.25
C ALA A 44 5.20 4.43 -10.07
N ALA A 45 5.22 3.65 -11.16
CA ALA A 45 5.34 2.18 -11.15
C ALA A 45 6.80 1.67 -11.08
N PHE A 46 7.63 2.28 -10.24
CA PHE A 46 9.04 1.88 -10.07
C PHE A 46 9.21 0.77 -9.03
N GLY A 47 10.03 -0.24 -9.34
CA GLY A 47 10.46 -1.27 -8.39
C GLY A 47 11.37 -0.74 -7.28
N ASN A 48 12.18 0.29 -7.58
CA ASN A 48 13.04 0.96 -6.62
C ASN A 48 12.22 1.88 -5.70
N ASN A 49 12.30 1.67 -4.38
CA ASN A 49 11.51 2.39 -3.38
C ASN A 49 11.73 3.91 -3.40
N LYS A 50 12.99 4.34 -3.54
CA LYS A 50 13.35 5.77 -3.57
C LYS A 50 12.81 6.45 -4.83
N MET A 51 12.97 5.81 -5.99
CA MET A 51 12.46 6.33 -7.27
C MET A 51 10.93 6.38 -7.28
N ARG A 52 10.27 5.33 -6.76
CA ARG A 52 8.81 5.29 -6.67
C ARG A 52 8.27 6.43 -5.80
N LEU A 53 8.88 6.67 -4.62
CA LEU A 53 8.48 7.76 -3.75
C LEU A 53 8.77 9.13 -4.39
N TYR A 54 9.97 9.34 -4.92
CA TYR A 54 10.37 10.59 -5.59
C TYR A 54 9.40 10.96 -6.72
N TRP A 55 9.10 10.03 -7.62
CA TRP A 55 8.20 10.31 -8.74
C TRP A 55 6.74 10.46 -8.29
N THR A 56 6.30 9.75 -7.25
CA THR A 56 4.97 9.99 -6.66
C THR A 56 4.86 11.43 -6.14
N ASP A 57 5.90 11.94 -5.45
CA ASP A 57 5.92 13.31 -4.95
C ASP A 57 5.91 14.32 -6.11
N LYS A 58 6.68 14.09 -7.16
CA LYS A 58 6.70 14.94 -8.37
C LYS A 58 5.34 15.00 -9.07
N LEU A 59 4.65 13.88 -9.20
CA LEU A 59 3.32 13.84 -9.78
C LEU A 59 2.32 14.65 -8.94
N LEU A 60 2.37 14.53 -7.61
CA LEU A 60 1.51 15.29 -6.70
C LEU A 60 1.82 16.80 -6.75
N GLU A 61 3.10 17.20 -6.79
CA GLU A 61 3.53 18.60 -6.92
C GLU A 61 3.03 19.23 -8.21
N GLU A 62 2.99 18.47 -9.33
CA GLU A 62 2.48 18.92 -10.63
C GLU A 62 0.96 18.98 -10.70
N GLY A 63 0.27 18.42 -9.71
CA GLY A 63 -1.19 18.44 -9.62
C GLY A 63 -1.90 17.23 -10.25
N TYR A 64 -1.18 16.16 -10.55
CA TYR A 64 -1.79 14.90 -10.99
C TYR A 64 -2.70 14.32 -9.92
N GLU A 65 -3.79 13.70 -10.33
CA GLU A 65 -4.48 12.71 -9.51
C GLU A 65 -3.60 11.45 -9.42
N VAL A 66 -3.19 11.09 -8.20
CA VAL A 66 -2.31 9.95 -7.94
C VAL A 66 -3.04 8.93 -7.07
N PRO A 67 -3.89 8.08 -7.66
CA PRO A 67 -4.73 7.16 -6.89
C PRO A 67 -3.91 6.04 -6.22
N ALA A 68 -4.50 5.44 -5.20
CA ALA A 68 -4.10 4.13 -4.73
C ALA A 68 -4.56 3.06 -5.75
N ILE A 69 -3.66 2.21 -6.20
CA ILE A 69 -3.97 1.12 -7.13
C ILE A 69 -4.17 -0.16 -6.33
N VAL A 70 -5.43 -0.58 -6.20
CA VAL A 70 -5.81 -1.77 -5.44
C VAL A 70 -6.31 -2.85 -6.40
N HIS A 71 -5.60 -3.97 -6.49
CA HIS A 71 -6.03 -5.07 -7.35
C HIS A 71 -7.40 -5.62 -6.88
N PRO A 72 -8.34 -5.95 -7.80
CA PRO A 72 -9.68 -6.44 -7.43
C PRO A 72 -9.70 -7.69 -6.54
N SER A 73 -8.64 -8.51 -6.57
CA SER A 73 -8.50 -9.68 -5.70
C SER A 73 -7.81 -9.38 -4.35
N ALA A 74 -7.42 -8.15 -4.10
CA ALA A 74 -6.90 -7.76 -2.78
C ALA A 74 -8.06 -7.57 -1.80
N VAL A 75 -7.79 -7.81 -0.52
CA VAL A 75 -8.74 -7.57 0.57
C VAL A 75 -8.23 -6.40 1.39
N VAL A 76 -8.98 -5.31 1.38
CA VAL A 76 -8.65 -4.10 2.16
C VAL A 76 -9.79 -3.80 3.12
N SER A 77 -9.48 -3.72 4.42
CA SER A 77 -10.46 -3.36 5.43
C SER A 77 -11.00 -1.95 5.20
N PRO A 78 -12.32 -1.72 5.38
CA PRO A 78 -12.91 -0.38 5.25
C PRO A 78 -12.31 0.69 6.16
N SER A 79 -11.71 0.29 7.28
CA SER A 79 -11.01 1.19 8.22
C SER A 79 -9.52 1.39 7.91
N ALA A 80 -8.99 0.72 6.89
CA ALA A 80 -7.63 0.95 6.43
C ALA A 80 -7.53 2.27 5.66
N VAL A 81 -6.43 2.98 5.85
CA VAL A 81 -6.13 4.23 5.15
C VAL A 81 -5.05 3.97 4.11
N LEU A 82 -5.36 4.26 2.86
CA LEU A 82 -4.44 4.16 1.73
C LEU A 82 -4.07 5.56 1.25
N GLU A 83 -2.78 5.90 1.30
CA GLU A 83 -2.29 7.19 0.83
C GLU A 83 -2.00 7.17 -0.69
N PRO A 84 -1.87 8.35 -1.34
CA PRO A 84 -1.66 8.46 -2.78
C PRO A 84 -0.50 7.61 -3.31
N GLY A 85 -0.68 7.04 -4.50
CA GLY A 85 0.35 6.31 -5.22
C GLY A 85 0.78 4.99 -4.57
N CYS A 86 0.08 4.50 -3.55
CA CYS A 86 0.34 3.16 -3.03
C CYS A 86 -0.28 2.08 -3.92
N PHE A 87 0.30 0.90 -3.86
CA PHE A 87 -0.12 -0.27 -4.62
C PHE A 87 -0.45 -1.41 -3.67
N VAL A 88 -1.63 -2.02 -3.83
CA VAL A 88 -2.04 -3.24 -3.13
C VAL A 88 -2.30 -4.30 -4.20
N MET A 89 -1.37 -5.24 -4.33
CA MET A 89 -1.33 -6.17 -5.44
C MET A 89 -2.21 -7.42 -5.20
N GLN A 90 -2.18 -8.34 -6.16
CA GLN A 90 -3.04 -9.53 -6.19
C GLN A 90 -2.99 -10.30 -4.86
N ARG A 91 -4.17 -10.62 -4.31
CA ARG A 91 -4.34 -11.41 -3.08
C ARG A 91 -3.62 -10.84 -1.84
N ALA A 92 -3.21 -9.58 -1.88
CA ALA A 92 -2.71 -8.92 -0.68
C ALA A 92 -3.85 -8.64 0.29
N VAL A 93 -3.55 -8.64 1.58
CA VAL A 93 -4.51 -8.36 2.65
C VAL A 93 -4.02 -7.17 3.47
N VAL A 94 -4.86 -6.16 3.63
CA VAL A 94 -4.63 -5.00 4.49
C VAL A 94 -5.75 -4.95 5.53
N ASN A 95 -5.41 -5.26 6.77
CA ASN A 95 -6.39 -5.42 7.84
C ASN A 95 -6.79 -4.09 8.51
N THR A 96 -7.68 -4.21 9.50
CA THR A 96 -8.34 -3.13 10.23
C THR A 96 -7.37 -2.11 10.81
N ASN A 97 -7.70 -0.81 10.70
CA ASN A 97 -6.92 0.32 11.23
C ASN A 97 -5.46 0.37 10.74
N THR A 98 -5.15 -0.28 9.63
CA THR A 98 -3.82 -0.23 9.02
C THR A 98 -3.67 1.06 8.22
N ARG A 99 -2.48 1.66 8.28
CA ARG A 99 -2.13 2.82 7.47
C ARG A 99 -1.06 2.44 6.47
N ILE A 100 -1.37 2.59 5.19
CA ILE A 100 -0.46 2.38 4.06
C ILE A 100 -0.07 3.75 3.52
N GLY A 101 1.18 4.12 3.73
CA GLY A 101 1.72 5.42 3.36
C GLY A 101 1.89 5.60 1.85
N ARG A 102 2.20 6.83 1.47
CA ARG A 102 2.41 7.26 0.10
C ARG A 102 3.46 6.42 -0.63
N ALA A 103 3.18 6.05 -1.87
CA ALA A 103 4.06 5.24 -2.71
C ALA A 103 4.49 3.89 -2.10
N VAL A 104 3.74 3.33 -1.15
CA VAL A 104 4.00 1.99 -0.61
C VAL A 104 3.59 0.94 -1.63
N LEU A 105 4.37 -0.13 -1.71
CA LEU A 105 4.00 -1.34 -2.45
C LEU A 105 3.71 -2.48 -1.46
N VAL A 106 2.45 -2.89 -1.34
CA VAL A 106 2.03 -4.15 -0.72
C VAL A 106 1.92 -5.18 -1.84
N ASN A 107 2.93 -6.04 -1.96
CA ASN A 107 3.09 -6.92 -3.11
C ASN A 107 2.17 -8.15 -3.02
N SER A 108 2.10 -8.93 -4.09
CA SER A 108 1.16 -10.05 -4.23
C SER A 108 1.26 -11.04 -3.07
N GLY A 109 0.10 -11.39 -2.49
CA GLY A 109 -0.01 -12.31 -1.37
C GLY A 109 0.54 -11.81 -0.04
N ALA A 110 1.02 -10.56 0.06
CA ALA A 110 1.49 -10.00 1.32
C ALA A 110 0.32 -9.68 2.26
N ILE A 111 0.56 -9.80 3.56
CA ILE A 111 -0.42 -9.53 4.61
C ILE A 111 0.11 -8.42 5.52
N VAL A 112 -0.67 -7.36 5.70
CA VAL A 112 -0.41 -6.33 6.71
C VAL A 112 -1.54 -6.40 7.72
N ASP A 113 -1.20 -6.88 8.92
CA ASP A 113 -2.19 -7.12 9.97
C ASP A 113 -2.57 -5.83 10.70
N HIS A 114 -3.64 -5.90 11.49
CA HIS A 114 -4.34 -4.76 12.08
C HIS A 114 -3.44 -3.80 12.88
N ASN A 115 -3.84 -2.53 12.98
CA ASN A 115 -3.16 -1.46 13.72
C ASN A 115 -1.71 -1.20 13.28
N SER A 116 -1.30 -1.69 12.12
CA SER A 116 0.07 -1.53 11.61
C SER A 116 0.21 -0.29 10.74
N VAL A 117 1.42 0.25 10.68
CA VAL A 117 1.76 1.41 9.86
C VAL A 117 2.89 1.03 8.91
N VAL A 118 2.66 1.18 7.62
CA VAL A 118 3.69 1.04 6.59
C VAL A 118 4.01 2.44 6.07
N CYS A 119 5.18 2.97 6.42
CA CYS A 119 5.55 4.34 6.09
C CYS A 119 5.90 4.51 4.60
N ALA A 120 5.89 5.77 4.14
CA ALA A 120 6.03 6.14 2.74
C ALA A 120 7.19 5.46 2.01
N GLY A 121 6.95 5.05 0.77
CA GLY A 121 7.94 4.41 -0.10
C GLY A 121 8.38 3.02 0.31
N ALA A 122 7.87 2.44 1.39
CA ALA A 122 8.23 1.08 1.79
C ALA A 122 7.69 0.03 0.80
N HIS A 123 8.26 -1.18 0.86
CA HIS A 123 7.85 -2.31 0.04
C HIS A 123 7.66 -3.55 0.93
N VAL A 124 6.43 -4.01 1.04
CA VAL A 124 6.06 -5.26 1.70
C VAL A 124 6.13 -6.35 0.63
N GLY A 125 7.14 -7.22 0.71
CA GLY A 125 7.52 -8.17 -0.33
C GLY A 125 6.47 -9.27 -0.59
N LEU A 126 6.67 -10.04 -1.65
CA LEU A 126 5.78 -11.13 -2.06
C LEU A 126 5.55 -12.12 -0.91
N GLY A 127 4.28 -12.36 -0.56
CA GLY A 127 3.91 -13.35 0.46
C GLY A 127 4.47 -13.08 1.86
N SER A 128 4.98 -11.87 2.13
CA SER A 128 5.46 -11.50 3.47
C SER A 128 4.31 -11.18 4.43
N VAL A 129 4.58 -11.22 5.72
CA VAL A 129 3.59 -10.97 6.77
C VAL A 129 4.10 -9.91 7.73
N VAL A 130 3.40 -8.80 7.81
CA VAL A 130 3.58 -7.78 8.85
C VAL A 130 2.52 -8.05 9.92
N LYS A 131 2.96 -8.50 11.10
CA LYS A 131 2.06 -8.79 12.23
C LYS A 131 1.44 -7.50 12.77
N SER A 132 0.40 -7.66 13.60
CA SER A 132 -0.30 -6.53 14.23
C SER A 132 0.63 -5.59 15.01
N ASP A 133 0.23 -4.34 15.10
CA ASP A 133 0.94 -3.30 15.87
C ASP A 133 2.40 -3.06 15.46
N CYS A 134 2.73 -3.36 14.20
CA CYS A 134 4.05 -3.13 13.63
C CYS A 134 4.14 -1.79 12.91
N THR A 135 5.35 -1.23 12.89
CA THR A 135 5.69 -0.10 12.02
C THR A 135 6.81 -0.49 11.08
N ILE A 136 6.56 -0.35 9.77
CA ILE A 136 7.57 -0.49 8.73
C ILE A 136 8.07 0.91 8.38
N GLU A 137 9.35 1.13 8.53
CA GLU A 137 10.00 2.42 8.30
C GLU A 137 9.94 2.85 6.83
N SER A 138 10.03 4.17 6.61
CA SER A 138 10.04 4.75 5.26
C SER A 138 11.14 4.15 4.39
N GLY A 139 10.80 3.77 3.16
CA GLY A 139 11.71 3.19 2.18
C GLY A 139 12.24 1.78 2.51
N ARG A 140 11.85 1.19 3.65
CA ARG A 140 12.25 -0.17 4.00
C ARG A 140 11.68 -1.17 3.01
N LYS A 141 12.48 -2.18 2.64
CA LYS A 141 12.02 -3.37 1.93
C LYS A 141 11.92 -4.53 2.93
N VAL A 142 10.73 -5.09 3.04
CA VAL A 142 10.48 -6.40 3.66
C VAL A 142 10.67 -7.44 2.57
N GLU A 143 11.50 -8.43 2.81
CA GLU A 143 11.83 -9.43 1.80
C GLU A 143 10.66 -10.41 1.56
N ALA A 144 10.68 -11.11 0.43
CA ALA A 144 9.64 -12.08 0.10
C ALA A 144 9.57 -13.19 1.16
N GLY A 145 8.36 -13.47 1.65
CA GLY A 145 8.11 -14.47 2.68
C GLY A 145 8.59 -14.09 4.09
N GLU A 146 9.17 -12.90 4.28
CA GLU A 146 9.62 -12.43 5.59
C GLU A 146 8.42 -12.19 6.53
N VAL A 147 8.59 -12.51 7.80
CA VAL A 147 7.60 -12.23 8.85
C VAL A 147 8.14 -11.19 9.81
N ILE A 148 7.47 -10.05 9.88
CA ILE A 148 7.80 -8.95 10.81
C ILE A 148 6.93 -9.06 12.04
N PHE A 149 7.58 -9.07 13.20
CA PHE A 149 6.93 -9.12 14.51
C PHE A 149 6.95 -7.74 15.17
N SER A 150 5.91 -7.44 15.96
CA SER A 150 5.90 -6.25 16.80
C SER A 150 7.06 -6.31 17.80
N THR A 151 7.81 -5.21 17.90
CA THR A 151 8.85 -5.03 18.93
C THR A 151 8.27 -4.56 20.26
N ARG A 152 6.95 -4.38 20.38
CA ARG A 152 6.32 -4.11 21.67
C ARG A 152 6.64 -5.27 22.60
N ARG A 153 7.42 -4.99 23.65
CA ARG A 153 7.71 -5.96 24.72
C ARG A 153 6.39 -6.50 25.23
N LYS A 154 6.24 -7.83 25.25
CA LYS A 154 5.26 -8.46 26.15
C LYS A 154 5.51 -7.86 27.53
N ILE A 155 4.50 -7.27 28.14
CA ILE A 155 4.58 -6.88 29.55
C ILE A 155 4.75 -8.19 30.29
N GLU A 156 5.97 -8.47 30.76
CA GLU A 156 6.26 -9.66 31.55
C GLU A 156 5.37 -9.60 32.80
N GLY A 157 4.52 -10.61 32.98
CA GLY A 157 3.67 -10.75 34.16
C GLY A 157 2.17 -10.55 33.96
N VAL A 158 1.69 -10.23 32.74
CA VAL A 158 0.25 -10.25 32.47
C VAL A 158 -0.09 -11.57 31.74
N ASP A 159 -0.85 -12.43 32.41
CA ASP A 159 -1.39 -13.67 31.81
C ASP A 159 -2.26 -13.27 30.60
N SER A 160 -1.87 -13.75 29.40
CA SER A 160 -2.60 -13.49 28.16
C SER A 160 -4.09 -13.86 28.25
N ARG A 161 -4.44 -14.84 29.08
CA ARG A 161 -5.82 -15.24 29.34
C ARG A 161 -6.63 -14.16 30.04
N SER A 162 -6.02 -13.39 30.95
CA SER A 162 -6.73 -12.32 31.66
C SER A 162 -7.02 -11.10 30.79
N LEU A 163 -6.23 -10.90 29.69
CA LEU A 163 -6.45 -9.84 28.72
C LEU A 163 -7.49 -10.23 27.66
N GLU A 164 -7.52 -11.50 27.25
CA GLU A 164 -8.55 -12.01 26.35
C GLU A 164 -9.94 -11.95 26.98
N ASP A 165 -10.07 -12.32 28.23
CA ASP A 165 -11.33 -12.21 28.99
C ASP A 165 -11.76 -10.75 29.16
N ALA A 166 -10.85 -9.83 29.39
CA ALA A 166 -11.15 -8.40 29.49
C ALA A 166 -11.60 -7.78 28.14
N VAL A 167 -11.00 -8.18 27.01
CA VAL A 167 -11.39 -7.73 25.67
C VAL A 167 -12.77 -8.26 25.29
N TYR A 168 -13.07 -9.52 25.61
CA TYR A 168 -14.41 -10.08 25.40
C TYR A 168 -15.49 -9.43 26.27
N ALA A 169 -15.17 -9.06 27.51
CA ALA A 169 -16.11 -8.37 28.39
C ALA A 169 -16.46 -6.94 27.93
N PHE A 170 -15.55 -6.25 27.22
CA PHE A 170 -15.81 -4.88 26.72
C PHE A 170 -16.29 -4.81 25.26
N GLY A 171 -16.05 -5.84 24.45
CA GLY A 171 -16.32 -5.83 23.00
C GLY A 171 -17.74 -6.23 22.59
N PHE A 172 -18.49 -6.93 23.40
CA PHE A 172 -19.80 -7.48 23.02
C PHE A 172 -21.00 -6.93 23.80
N GLY A 173 -20.81 -5.91 24.62
CA GLY A 173 -21.86 -5.30 25.44
C GLY A 173 -22.72 -4.23 24.76
N GLN A 174 -22.46 -3.85 23.52
CA GLN A 174 -23.31 -2.95 22.74
C GLN A 174 -23.94 -3.69 21.57
N GLN A 175 -25.04 -4.36 21.82
CA GLN A 175 -26.01 -4.65 20.78
C GLN A 175 -26.54 -3.32 20.24
N CYS A 176 -26.31 -3.06 18.96
CA CYS A 176 -27.05 -2.07 18.21
C CYS A 176 -28.52 -2.43 18.27
N SER A 177 -29.31 -1.67 19.03
CA SER A 177 -30.74 -1.56 18.81
C SER A 177 -30.97 -0.48 17.76
N TYR A 178 -31.64 -0.84 16.71
CA TYR A 178 -32.10 -0.17 15.48
C TYR A 178 -32.38 1.31 15.56
#